data_a47dfb34c9929bf40c180ff025e212ea
#
_entry.id   a47dfb34c9929bf40c180ff025e212ea
#
_cell.length_a   1.000
_cell.length_b   1.000
_cell.length_c   1.000
_cell.angle_alpha   90.00
_cell.angle_beta   90.00
_cell.angle_gamma   90.00
#
_symmetry.space_group_name_H-M   'P 1'
#
loop_
_entity.id
_entity.type
_entity.pdbx_description
1 polymer ?
#
loop_
_entity_poly.entity_id
_entity_poly.type
_entity_poly.pdbx_seq_one_letter_code
_entity_poly.pdbx_strand_id
1 'polypeptide(L)'
;MNQVDDSLRKQAAEVLQSMNDRFSTWDNVPCQIEEGLFLGSIGAANNKDELKKLNVTHILTVANSLPPTYPNDFVYKVLNVTDTECTNLRQHFDECYNYIEEAKGSGGGVLVHCFVGRSRSVTIVLSYLMKKHGISLSHALEQVRSKRPQAAPNVGFISQLQDFEKSLQGSLYSRCLNYIMKM
;
A
#
# COMPACT_ATOMS: atom_id res chain seq x y z
N MET A 1 37.41 0.26 12.25
CA MET A 1 36.07 -0.37 12.15
C MET A 1 35.09 0.37 11.24
N ASN A 2 35.43 1.58 10.73
CA ASN A 2 34.48 2.42 9.95
C ASN A 2 34.51 2.26 8.41
N GLN A 3 35.62 1.80 7.81
CA GLN A 3 35.74 1.77 6.34
C GLN A 3 34.94 0.64 5.65
N VAL A 4 34.77 -0.51 6.30
CA VAL A 4 33.98 -1.63 5.76
C VAL A 4 32.48 -1.31 5.79
N ASP A 5 32.02 -0.61 6.82
CA ASP A 5 30.62 -0.20 6.97
C ASP A 5 30.24 0.89 5.93
N ASP A 6 31.12 1.82 5.66
CA ASP A 6 30.91 2.85 4.62
C ASP A 6 30.91 2.28 3.20
N SER A 7 31.75 1.28 2.92
CA SER A 7 31.74 0.58 1.62
C SER A 7 30.45 -0.20 1.38
N LEU A 8 29.97 -0.92 2.38
CA LEU A 8 28.70 -1.65 2.31
C LEU A 8 27.49 -0.71 2.14
N ARG A 9 27.49 0.42 2.85
CA ARG A 9 26.45 1.44 2.71
C ARG A 9 26.44 2.05 1.32
N LYS A 10 27.61 2.35 0.77
CA LYS A 10 27.74 2.87 -0.59
C LYS A 10 27.27 1.87 -1.64
N GLN A 11 27.67 0.60 -1.54
CA GLN A 11 27.19 -0.44 -2.44
C GLN A 11 25.67 -0.64 -2.35
N ALA A 12 25.10 -0.62 -1.14
CA ALA A 12 23.65 -0.69 -0.95
C ALA A 12 22.94 0.51 -1.59
N ALA A 13 23.49 1.71 -1.45
CA ALA A 13 22.93 2.92 -2.07
C ALA A 13 23.00 2.86 -3.61
N GLU A 14 24.10 2.36 -4.18
CA GLU A 14 24.25 2.19 -5.64
C GLU A 14 23.25 1.15 -6.19
N VAL A 15 23.04 0.04 -5.48
CA VAL A 15 22.05 -0.97 -5.84
C VAL A 15 20.64 -0.38 -5.78
N LEU A 16 20.30 0.32 -4.71
CA LEU A 16 19.01 1.01 -4.56
C LEU A 16 18.79 2.03 -5.67
N GLN A 17 19.81 2.82 -6.03
CA GLN A 17 19.73 3.79 -7.10
C GLN A 17 19.50 3.11 -8.45
N SER A 18 20.26 2.05 -8.77
CA SER A 18 20.11 1.32 -10.03
C SER A 18 18.71 0.67 -10.16
N MET A 19 18.20 0.14 -9.05
CA MET A 19 16.82 -0.39 -9.01
C MET A 19 15.79 0.72 -9.18
N ASN A 20 15.97 1.87 -8.54
CA ASN A 20 15.10 3.02 -8.69
C ASN A 20 15.07 3.52 -10.15
N ASP A 21 16.22 3.67 -10.79
CA ASP A 21 16.34 4.07 -12.20
C ASP A 21 15.64 3.07 -13.14
N ARG A 22 15.75 1.79 -12.85
CA ARG A 22 15.07 0.73 -13.59
C ARG A 22 13.55 0.79 -13.45
N PHE A 23 13.02 0.98 -12.25
CA PHE A 23 11.59 1.11 -12.01
C PHE A 23 11.02 2.43 -12.51
N SER A 24 11.79 3.51 -12.49
CA SER A 24 11.37 4.82 -13.02
C SER A 24 11.10 4.81 -14.53
N THR A 25 11.70 3.87 -15.25
CA THR A 25 11.47 3.74 -16.71
C THR A 25 10.37 2.75 -17.08
N TRP A 26 10.12 1.73 -16.28
CA TRP A 26 9.25 0.60 -16.64
C TRP A 26 7.91 0.55 -15.89
N ASP A 27 7.84 1.12 -14.69
CA ASP A 27 6.65 1.06 -13.82
C ASP A 27 6.46 2.41 -13.12
N ASN A 28 6.37 3.48 -13.92
CA ASN A 28 6.30 4.85 -13.45
C ASN A 28 4.90 5.48 -13.50
N VAL A 29 3.90 4.69 -13.88
CA VAL A 29 2.50 5.15 -13.90
C VAL A 29 1.72 4.47 -12.78
N PRO A 30 1.07 5.23 -11.90
CA PRO A 30 0.18 4.67 -10.89
C PRO A 30 -0.99 3.91 -11.52
N CYS A 31 -1.28 2.71 -11.02
CA CYS A 31 -2.47 1.96 -11.41
C CYS A 31 -3.68 2.47 -10.62
N GLN A 32 -4.69 2.99 -11.28
CA GLN A 32 -5.94 3.34 -10.62
C GLN A 32 -6.72 2.07 -10.25
N ILE A 33 -6.89 1.83 -8.96
CA ILE A 33 -7.66 0.69 -8.43
C ILE A 33 -9.14 1.03 -8.37
N GLU A 34 -9.45 2.20 -7.81
CA GLU A 34 -10.77 2.83 -7.80
C GLU A 34 -10.61 4.36 -7.79
N GLU A 35 -11.70 5.11 -7.81
CA GLU A 35 -11.65 6.57 -7.77
C GLU A 35 -10.91 7.06 -6.52
N GLY A 36 -9.88 7.87 -6.75
CA GLY A 36 -9.03 8.44 -5.70
C GLY A 36 -8.05 7.44 -5.04
N LEU A 37 -8.01 6.16 -5.46
CA LEU A 37 -7.06 5.17 -4.93
C LEU A 37 -6.17 4.61 -6.03
N PHE A 38 -4.87 4.80 -5.86
CA PHE A 38 -3.83 4.38 -6.80
C PHE A 38 -2.84 3.43 -6.12
N LEU A 39 -2.34 2.48 -6.88
CA LEU A 39 -1.34 1.49 -6.46
C LEU A 39 -0.12 1.58 -7.37
N GLY A 40 1.09 1.57 -6.81
CA GLY A 40 2.29 1.68 -7.61
C GLY A 40 3.56 1.14 -6.97
N SER A 41 4.65 1.30 -7.72
CA SER A 41 6.03 1.08 -7.29
C SER A 41 6.69 2.41 -6.87
N ILE A 42 7.95 2.36 -6.51
CA ILE A 42 8.78 3.54 -6.28
C ILE A 42 8.87 4.42 -7.54
N GLY A 43 8.87 3.82 -8.74
CA GLY A 43 8.86 4.56 -10.00
C GLY A 43 7.62 5.43 -10.15
N ALA A 44 6.44 4.88 -9.84
CA ALA A 44 5.19 5.64 -9.82
C ALA A 44 5.21 6.76 -8.75
N ALA A 45 5.79 6.51 -7.56
CA ALA A 45 5.93 7.50 -6.49
C ALA A 45 6.90 8.64 -6.85
N ASN A 46 7.85 8.39 -7.74
CA ASN A 46 8.82 9.38 -8.23
C ASN A 46 8.34 10.15 -9.47
N ASN A 47 7.21 9.80 -10.06
CA ASN A 47 6.63 10.51 -11.20
C ASN A 47 5.69 11.62 -10.76
N LYS A 48 6.28 12.73 -10.28
CA LYS A 48 5.54 13.87 -9.73
C LYS A 48 4.49 14.43 -10.68
N ASP A 49 4.81 14.54 -11.95
CA ASP A 49 3.92 15.14 -12.95
C ASP A 49 2.66 14.27 -13.14
N GLU A 50 2.83 12.96 -13.22
CA GLU A 50 1.70 12.04 -13.33
C GLU A 50 0.86 12.00 -12.04
N LEU A 51 1.50 12.04 -10.86
CA LEU A 51 0.80 12.14 -9.59
C LEU A 51 -0.07 13.39 -9.49
N LYS A 52 0.45 14.55 -9.90
CA LYS A 52 -0.33 15.81 -9.93
C LYS A 52 -1.46 15.77 -10.94
N LYS A 53 -1.22 15.23 -12.12
CA LYS A 53 -2.23 15.06 -13.18
C LYS A 53 -3.38 14.16 -12.72
N LEU A 54 -3.10 13.14 -11.92
CA LEU A 54 -4.08 12.23 -11.33
C LEU A 54 -4.74 12.80 -10.05
N ASN A 55 -4.47 14.05 -9.69
CA ASN A 55 -4.93 14.70 -8.46
C ASN A 55 -4.56 13.92 -7.19
N VAL A 56 -3.42 13.24 -7.19
CA VAL A 56 -2.86 12.63 -5.97
C VAL A 56 -2.39 13.73 -5.04
N THR A 57 -2.84 13.72 -3.81
CA THR A 57 -2.48 14.65 -2.75
C THR A 57 -1.75 13.97 -1.59
N HIS A 58 -1.96 12.67 -1.44
CA HIS A 58 -1.41 11.85 -0.36
C HIS A 58 -0.61 10.67 -0.90
N ILE A 59 0.48 10.34 -0.22
CA ILE A 59 1.33 9.19 -0.56
C ILE A 59 1.50 8.32 0.69
N LEU A 60 1.10 7.06 0.59
CA LEU A 60 1.29 6.04 1.61
C LEU A 60 2.43 5.10 1.17
N THR A 61 3.60 5.29 1.79
CA THR A 61 4.79 4.47 1.56
C THR A 61 4.79 3.26 2.50
N VAL A 62 4.75 2.06 1.95
CA VAL A 62 4.74 0.79 2.70
C VAL A 62 6.06 0.07 2.49
N ALA A 63 7.14 0.67 2.98
CA ALA A 63 8.49 0.14 2.80
C ALA A 63 9.46 0.74 3.81
N ASN A 64 10.45 -0.06 4.21
CA ASN A 64 11.59 0.45 4.96
C ASN A 64 12.53 1.24 4.03
N SER A 65 13.23 2.21 4.61
CA SER A 65 14.32 2.97 3.95
C SER A 65 13.92 3.75 2.69
N LEU A 66 12.64 4.10 2.55
CA LEU A 66 12.15 4.99 1.48
C LEU A 66 11.64 6.30 2.10
N PRO A 67 12.45 7.35 2.13
CA PRO A 67 12.01 8.67 2.59
C PRO A 67 11.08 9.33 1.57
N PRO A 68 10.25 10.31 1.99
CA PRO A 68 9.48 11.14 1.09
C PRO A 68 10.35 11.84 0.03
N THR A 69 10.00 11.67 -1.24
CA THR A 69 10.73 12.32 -2.36
C THR A 69 10.31 13.77 -2.55
N TYR A 70 9.03 14.07 -2.35
CA TYR A 70 8.44 15.41 -2.55
C TYR A 70 7.66 15.89 -1.33
N PRO A 71 8.33 16.12 -0.18
CA PRO A 71 7.63 16.39 1.09
C PRO A 71 6.87 17.74 1.11
N ASN A 72 7.19 18.65 0.21
CA ASN A 72 6.50 19.94 0.07
C ASN A 72 5.30 19.89 -0.89
N ASP A 73 5.13 18.82 -1.65
CA ASP A 73 4.09 18.70 -2.67
C ASP A 73 2.95 17.76 -2.28
N PHE A 74 3.23 16.76 -1.44
CA PHE A 74 2.29 15.73 -1.03
C PHE A 74 2.32 15.51 0.48
N VAL A 75 1.20 15.10 1.03
CA VAL A 75 1.11 14.61 2.41
C VAL A 75 1.59 13.16 2.45
N TYR A 76 2.54 12.85 3.32
CA TYR A 76 3.13 11.51 3.40
C TYR A 76 2.76 10.79 4.70
N LYS A 77 2.47 9.51 4.56
CA LYS A 77 2.54 8.53 5.64
C LYS A 77 3.53 7.44 5.25
N VAL A 78 4.48 7.13 6.11
CA VAL A 78 5.51 6.13 5.87
C VAL A 78 5.40 5.03 6.93
N LEU A 79 5.21 3.79 6.47
CA LEU A 79 5.29 2.60 7.29
C LEU A 79 6.66 1.95 7.08
N ASN A 80 7.47 1.91 8.11
CA ASN A 80 8.80 1.31 8.05
C ASN A 80 8.73 -0.21 8.25
N VAL A 81 8.38 -0.93 7.19
CA VAL A 81 8.11 -2.38 7.20
C VAL A 81 8.87 -3.11 6.10
N THR A 82 9.36 -4.31 6.41
CA THR A 82 10.04 -5.20 5.46
C THR A 82 9.04 -6.11 4.73
N ASP A 83 9.43 -6.63 3.56
CA ASP A 83 8.62 -7.59 2.80
C ASP A 83 9.02 -9.02 3.19
N THR A 84 8.71 -9.40 4.41
CA THR A 84 8.97 -10.75 4.96
C THR A 84 7.69 -11.35 5.51
N GLU A 85 7.60 -12.67 5.50
CA GLU A 85 6.41 -13.40 5.95
C GLU A 85 6.08 -13.17 7.44
N CYS A 86 7.10 -12.90 8.26
CA CYS A 86 6.94 -12.62 9.69
C CYS A 86 6.62 -11.15 10.01
N THR A 87 6.66 -10.25 9.04
CA THR A 87 6.29 -8.84 9.26
C THR A 87 4.81 -8.72 9.57
N ASN A 88 4.47 -8.12 10.72
CA ASN A 88 3.09 -7.87 11.10
C ASN A 88 2.58 -6.60 10.40
N LEU A 89 1.99 -6.76 9.22
CA LEU A 89 1.39 -5.66 8.47
C LEU A 89 -0.07 -5.41 8.90
N ARG A 90 -0.74 -6.42 9.47
CA ARG A 90 -2.12 -6.32 9.95
C ARG A 90 -2.34 -5.21 10.98
N GLN A 91 -1.37 -4.97 11.86
CA GLN A 91 -1.45 -3.90 12.85
C GLN A 91 -1.67 -2.50 12.25
N HIS A 92 -1.33 -2.32 10.98
CA HIS A 92 -1.43 -1.05 10.24
C HIS A 92 -2.71 -0.92 9.41
N PHE A 93 -3.55 -1.96 9.29
CA PHE A 93 -4.71 -1.94 8.39
C PHE A 93 -5.69 -0.83 8.70
N ASP A 94 -6.02 -0.61 9.98
CA ASP A 94 -6.99 0.42 10.38
C ASP A 94 -6.45 1.83 10.20
N GLU A 95 -5.20 2.08 10.54
CA GLU A 95 -4.59 3.39 10.33
C GLU A 95 -4.42 3.72 8.84
N CYS A 96 -4.11 2.73 8.00
CA CYS A 96 -4.04 2.90 6.55
C CYS A 96 -5.41 3.14 5.94
N TYR A 97 -6.43 2.43 6.42
CA TYR A 97 -7.82 2.66 6.01
C TYR A 97 -8.22 4.11 6.26
N ASN A 98 -7.99 4.61 7.46
CA ASN A 98 -8.33 5.99 7.84
C ASN A 98 -7.57 7.01 7.00
N TYR A 99 -6.29 6.79 6.76
CA TYR A 99 -5.46 7.66 5.92
C TYR A 99 -5.94 7.72 4.46
N ILE A 100 -6.36 6.58 3.89
CA ILE A 100 -6.92 6.53 2.53
C ILE A 100 -8.26 7.28 2.48
N GLU A 101 -9.14 7.07 3.47
CA GLU A 101 -10.43 7.78 3.54
C GLU A 101 -10.26 9.28 3.75
N GLU A 102 -9.28 9.72 4.55
CA GLU A 102 -8.95 11.12 4.73
C GLU A 102 -8.53 11.78 3.41
N ALA A 103 -7.63 11.15 2.67
CA ALA A 103 -7.17 11.64 1.37
C ALA A 103 -8.34 11.80 0.38
N LYS A 104 -9.19 10.78 0.28
CA LYS A 104 -10.37 10.78 -0.60
C LYS A 104 -11.41 11.79 -0.14
N GLY A 105 -11.64 11.89 1.17
CA GLY A 105 -12.60 12.84 1.77
C GLY A 105 -12.20 14.31 1.59
N SER A 106 -10.91 14.60 1.43
CA SER A 106 -10.40 15.95 1.14
C SER A 106 -10.49 16.32 -0.36
N GLY A 107 -11.08 15.47 -1.19
CA GLY A 107 -11.20 15.71 -2.65
C GLY A 107 -9.94 15.41 -3.43
N GLY A 108 -8.93 14.79 -2.81
CA GLY A 108 -7.70 14.33 -3.45
C GLY A 108 -7.67 12.83 -3.68
N GLY A 109 -6.55 12.34 -4.24
CA GLY A 109 -6.25 10.93 -4.37
C GLY A 109 -5.07 10.51 -3.49
N VAL A 110 -4.96 9.21 -3.25
CA VAL A 110 -3.84 8.60 -2.53
C VAL A 110 -3.12 7.57 -3.39
N LEU A 111 -1.80 7.68 -3.46
CA LEU A 111 -0.94 6.62 -3.98
C LEU A 111 -0.51 5.72 -2.81
N VAL A 112 -0.82 4.44 -2.87
CA VAL A 112 -0.26 3.41 -1.99
C VAL A 112 0.85 2.70 -2.73
N HIS A 113 2.09 2.81 -2.24
CA HIS A 113 3.22 2.20 -2.91
C HIS A 113 4.18 1.49 -1.95
N CYS A 114 4.97 0.60 -2.49
CA CYS A 114 6.16 0.05 -1.84
C CYS A 114 7.34 0.11 -2.83
N PHE A 115 8.33 -0.77 -2.72
CA PHE A 115 9.44 -0.75 -3.66
C PHE A 115 9.01 -1.18 -5.07
N VAL A 116 8.45 -2.38 -5.21
CA VAL A 116 8.03 -2.97 -6.50
C VAL A 116 6.53 -2.77 -6.77
N GLY A 117 5.74 -2.44 -5.76
CA GLY A 117 4.27 -2.37 -5.89
C GLY A 117 3.63 -3.74 -6.12
N ARG A 118 4.18 -4.80 -5.48
CA ARG A 118 3.76 -6.19 -5.69
C ARG A 118 3.19 -6.87 -4.44
N SER A 119 3.76 -6.61 -3.26
CA SER A 119 3.44 -7.34 -2.04
C SER A 119 2.90 -6.42 -0.94
N ARG A 120 3.73 -5.62 -0.27
CA ARG A 120 3.35 -4.77 0.88
C ARG A 120 2.23 -3.79 0.55
N SER A 121 2.39 -2.97 -0.48
CA SER A 121 1.37 -1.99 -0.90
C SER A 121 0.08 -2.66 -1.37
N VAL A 122 0.20 -3.78 -2.08
CA VAL A 122 -0.94 -4.60 -2.49
C VAL A 122 -1.73 -5.07 -1.26
N THR A 123 -1.04 -5.56 -0.22
CA THR A 123 -1.67 -6.03 1.02
C THR A 123 -2.51 -4.93 1.69
N ILE A 124 -1.99 -3.72 1.76
CA ILE A 124 -2.73 -2.57 2.30
C ILE A 124 -3.95 -2.24 1.44
N VAL A 125 -3.81 -2.22 0.12
CA VAL A 125 -4.94 -1.96 -0.79
C VAL A 125 -6.02 -3.05 -0.65
N LEU A 126 -5.62 -4.33 -0.56
CA LEU A 126 -6.55 -5.44 -0.35
C LEU A 126 -7.33 -5.28 0.97
N SER A 127 -6.63 -4.99 2.06
CA SER A 127 -7.28 -4.77 3.37
C SER A 127 -8.27 -3.61 3.34
N TYR A 128 -7.93 -2.53 2.63
CA TYR A 128 -8.82 -1.39 2.43
C TYR A 128 -10.09 -1.80 1.66
N LEU A 129 -9.96 -2.45 0.50
CA LEU A 129 -11.10 -2.87 -0.33
C LEU A 129 -12.03 -3.82 0.42
N MET A 130 -11.46 -4.80 1.14
CA MET A 130 -12.23 -5.75 1.95
C MET A 130 -13.05 -5.03 3.03
N LYS A 131 -12.45 -4.09 3.75
CA LYS A 131 -13.13 -3.32 4.80
C LYS A 131 -14.13 -2.32 4.24
N LYS A 132 -13.79 -1.61 3.18
CA LYS A 132 -14.62 -0.56 2.56
C LYS A 132 -15.87 -1.13 1.91
N HIS A 133 -15.71 -2.19 1.13
CA HIS A 133 -16.78 -2.74 0.30
C HIS A 133 -17.40 -4.03 0.86
N GLY A 134 -16.87 -4.57 1.96
CA GLY A 134 -17.35 -5.83 2.54
C GLY A 134 -17.13 -7.04 1.63
N ILE A 135 -16.15 -6.98 0.73
CA ILE A 135 -15.85 -8.05 -0.24
C ILE A 135 -14.82 -9.03 0.32
N SER A 136 -14.82 -10.26 -0.22
CA SER A 136 -13.85 -11.28 0.16
C SER A 136 -12.44 -10.94 -0.32
N LEU A 137 -11.42 -11.54 0.32
CA LEU A 137 -10.04 -11.47 -0.10
C LEU A 137 -9.86 -11.91 -1.57
N SER A 138 -10.53 -12.99 -1.97
CA SER A 138 -10.46 -13.49 -3.34
C SER A 138 -10.95 -12.44 -4.34
N HIS A 139 -12.09 -11.83 -4.07
CA HIS A 139 -12.68 -10.80 -4.93
C HIS A 139 -11.80 -9.53 -4.98
N ALA A 140 -11.30 -9.08 -3.82
CA ALA A 140 -10.38 -7.93 -3.76
C ALA A 140 -9.10 -8.19 -4.57
N LEU A 141 -8.53 -9.40 -4.46
CA LEU A 141 -7.33 -9.79 -5.20
C LEU A 141 -7.57 -9.86 -6.72
N GLU A 142 -8.72 -10.39 -7.15
CA GLU A 142 -9.13 -10.41 -8.55
C GLU A 142 -9.27 -8.97 -9.10
N GLN A 143 -9.94 -8.09 -8.38
CA GLN A 143 -10.08 -6.69 -8.74
C GLN A 143 -8.72 -5.99 -8.88
N VAL A 144 -7.81 -6.17 -7.92
CA VAL A 144 -6.47 -5.59 -7.98
C VAL A 144 -5.66 -6.18 -9.14
N ARG A 145 -5.69 -7.50 -9.35
CA ARG A 145 -4.97 -8.15 -10.45
C ARG A 145 -5.47 -7.75 -11.83
N SER A 146 -6.75 -7.42 -11.98
CA SER A 146 -7.29 -6.91 -13.25
C SER A 146 -6.65 -5.58 -13.69
N LYS A 147 -6.13 -4.80 -12.73
CA LYS A 147 -5.46 -3.50 -12.96
C LYS A 147 -3.93 -3.62 -12.86
N ARG A 148 -3.44 -4.48 -12.00
CA ARG A 148 -2.02 -4.72 -11.73
C ARG A 148 -1.74 -6.24 -11.67
N PRO A 149 -1.52 -6.89 -12.82
CA PRO A 149 -1.39 -8.36 -12.91
C PRO A 149 -0.27 -8.95 -12.05
N GLN A 150 0.80 -8.19 -11.77
CA GLN A 150 1.92 -8.62 -10.92
C GLN A 150 1.61 -8.57 -9.41
N ALA A 151 0.39 -8.22 -8.99
CA ALA A 151 0.01 -8.19 -7.59
C ALA A 151 0.10 -9.60 -6.96
N ALA A 152 1.02 -9.76 -6.01
CA ALA A 152 1.30 -11.03 -5.34
C ALA A 152 1.87 -10.77 -3.94
N PRO A 153 1.02 -10.59 -2.92
CA PRO A 153 1.45 -10.55 -1.52
C PRO A 153 2.20 -11.83 -1.14
N ASN A 154 3.19 -11.74 -0.25
CA ASN A 154 3.84 -12.93 0.29
C ASN A 154 2.86 -13.76 1.13
N VAL A 155 3.21 -15.01 1.42
CA VAL A 155 2.31 -15.97 2.09
C VAL A 155 1.93 -15.53 3.50
N GLY A 156 2.82 -14.87 4.24
CA GLY A 156 2.52 -14.32 5.56
C GLY A 156 1.49 -13.20 5.51
N PHE A 157 1.55 -12.35 4.50
CA PHE A 157 0.55 -11.29 4.29
C PHE A 157 -0.80 -11.86 3.84
N ILE A 158 -0.80 -12.89 3.00
CA ILE A 158 -2.04 -13.60 2.65
C ILE A 158 -2.71 -14.18 3.89
N SER A 159 -1.95 -14.83 4.79
CA SER A 159 -2.49 -15.33 6.05
C SER A 159 -3.10 -14.22 6.91
N GLN A 160 -2.41 -13.08 7.04
CA GLN A 160 -2.93 -11.93 7.79
C GLN A 160 -4.21 -11.34 7.18
N LEU A 161 -4.33 -11.32 5.84
CA LEU A 161 -5.54 -10.89 5.15
C LEU A 161 -6.69 -11.86 5.34
N GLN A 162 -6.45 -13.18 5.35
CA GLN A 162 -7.46 -14.21 5.64
C GLN A 162 -8.01 -14.07 7.08
N ASP A 163 -7.13 -13.82 8.06
CA ASP A 163 -7.56 -13.58 9.43
C ASP A 163 -8.30 -12.25 9.59
N PHE A 164 -7.94 -11.25 8.82
CA PHE A 164 -8.68 -10.00 8.75
C PHE A 164 -10.07 -10.19 8.17
N GLU A 165 -10.22 -10.96 7.10
CA GLU A 165 -11.50 -11.33 6.50
C GLU A 165 -12.45 -11.94 7.53
N LYS A 166 -11.97 -12.94 8.29
CA LYS A 166 -12.76 -13.59 9.37
C LYS A 166 -13.21 -12.56 10.43
N SER A 167 -12.33 -11.61 10.80
CA SER A 167 -12.66 -10.57 11.78
C SER A 167 -13.73 -9.59 11.30
N LEU A 168 -13.72 -9.26 10.00
CA LEU A 168 -14.75 -8.41 9.39
C LEU A 168 -16.10 -9.11 9.37
N GLN A 169 -16.16 -10.39 9.03
CA GLN A 169 -17.38 -11.20 9.02
C GLN A 169 -17.98 -11.34 10.42
N GLY A 170 -17.16 -11.61 11.44
CA GLY A 170 -17.61 -11.69 12.84
C GLY A 170 -18.18 -10.36 13.35
N SER A 171 -17.61 -9.24 12.95
CA SER A 171 -18.12 -7.90 13.29
C SER A 171 -19.48 -7.61 12.67
N LEU A 172 -19.70 -8.01 11.41
CA LEU A 172 -20.99 -7.86 10.72
C LEU A 172 -22.07 -8.70 11.40
N TYR A 173 -21.76 -9.95 11.73
CA TYR A 173 -22.69 -10.84 12.42
C TYR A 173 -23.12 -10.28 13.80
N SER A 174 -22.17 -9.79 14.58
CA SER A 174 -22.46 -9.18 15.89
C SER A 174 -23.32 -7.91 15.76
N ARG A 175 -23.13 -7.10 14.74
CA ARG A 175 -23.97 -5.91 14.46
C ARG A 175 -25.38 -6.30 14.08
N CYS A 176 -25.56 -7.32 13.23
CA CYS A 176 -26.88 -7.83 12.85
C CYS A 176 -27.65 -8.39 14.06
N LEU A 177 -27.00 -9.19 14.92
CA LEU A 177 -27.60 -9.71 16.14
C LEU A 177 -28.04 -8.59 17.09
N ASN A 178 -27.18 -7.60 17.32
CA ASN A 178 -27.50 -6.45 18.18
C ASN A 178 -28.66 -5.60 17.63
N TYR A 179 -28.82 -5.54 16.31
CA TYR A 179 -29.95 -4.84 15.69
C TYR A 179 -31.26 -5.61 15.88
N ILE A 180 -31.23 -6.93 15.66
CA ILE A 180 -32.41 -7.81 15.85
C ILE A 180 -32.85 -7.83 17.30
N MET A 181 -31.93 -7.83 18.26
CA MET A 181 -32.28 -7.85 19.70
C MET A 181 -32.80 -6.51 20.24
N LYS A 182 -32.72 -5.44 19.47
CA LYS A 182 -33.27 -4.10 19.83
C LYS A 182 -34.64 -3.80 19.20
N MET A 183 -35.13 -4.69 18.35
CA MET A 183 -36.49 -4.64 17.77
C MET A 183 -37.47 -5.46 18.62
#